data_7f51e479d671de6ce11d094f442b61b2
#
_entry.id   7f51e479d671de6ce11d094f442b61b2
#
_cell.length_a   1.000
_cell.length_b   1.000
_cell.length_c   1.000
_cell.angle_alpha   90.00
_cell.angle_beta   90.00
_cell.angle_gamma   90.00
#
_symmetry.space_group_name_H-M   'P 1'
#
loop_
_entity.id
_entity.type
_entity.pdbx_description
1 polymer ?
#
loop_
_entity_poly.entity_id
_entity_poly.type
_entity_poly.pdbx_seq_one_letter_code
_entity_poly.pdbx_strand_id
1 'polypeptide(L)'
;RTGVAGYPQAQCAVLVECATHAIIAANMGAYRDAEWAVCHPLLASLNHTMLCLADRGFNGYEHWCRASATGAQLLWRCASNRQLPVHRMLSDGSFLSVLQPSKGPRRKDKHAAVRVRVIEYALPDAEGTLGRYRLLTTLLDEQHAPALELAALYHERWEVESVFDELKTHLHQRRRVLRSKTPDLVRQEFYGWVLTHYAVRWLMHTAATEHQVPPRTLSFVANVQLLRRAQPQSGAFPPSASAPA
;
A
#
# COMPACT_ATOMS: atom_id res chain seq x y z
N ARG A 1 10.40 11.20 19.28
CA ARG A 1 10.54 10.54 20.62
C ARG A 1 11.06 9.14 20.34
N THR A 2 12.35 8.92 20.50
CA THR A 2 12.97 7.59 20.53
C THR A 2 12.68 6.94 21.89
N GLY A 3 11.45 6.48 22.08
CA GLY A 3 11.16 5.57 23.18
C GLY A 3 11.88 4.26 22.91
N VAL A 4 12.72 3.82 23.85
CA VAL A 4 13.30 2.49 23.82
C VAL A 4 12.13 1.51 23.93
N ALA A 5 11.77 0.88 22.82
CA ALA A 5 10.75 -0.16 22.83
C ALA A 5 11.29 -1.32 23.68
N GLY A 6 10.50 -1.81 24.64
CA GLY A 6 10.86 -2.95 25.48
C GLY A 6 10.99 -4.28 24.72
N TYR A 7 10.66 -4.28 23.41
CA TYR A 7 10.71 -5.46 22.55
C TYR A 7 11.38 -5.12 21.21
N PRO A 8 12.02 -6.09 20.55
CA PRO A 8 12.51 -5.94 19.19
C PRO A 8 11.41 -5.53 18.25
N GLN A 9 11.72 -4.64 17.30
CA GLN A 9 10.77 -4.14 16.30
C GLN A 9 11.13 -4.67 14.91
N ALA A 10 10.10 -4.89 14.09
CA ALA A 10 10.24 -5.22 12.67
C ALA A 10 9.46 -4.21 11.83
N GLN A 11 9.90 -4.00 10.59
CA GLN A 11 9.17 -3.28 9.57
C GLN A 11 8.36 -4.25 8.74
N CYS A 12 7.14 -3.85 8.38
CA CYS A 12 6.28 -4.61 7.47
C CYS A 12 5.84 -3.70 6.34
N ALA A 13 5.84 -4.24 5.13
CA ALA A 13 5.29 -3.62 3.94
C ALA A 13 4.23 -4.53 3.34
N VAL A 14 3.16 -3.93 2.82
CA VAL A 14 2.08 -4.63 2.13
C VAL A 14 1.73 -3.92 0.83
N LEU A 15 1.36 -4.69 -0.18
CA LEU A 15 0.69 -4.21 -1.38
C LEU A 15 -0.79 -4.59 -1.25
N VAL A 16 -1.66 -3.59 -1.30
CA VAL A 16 -3.10 -3.72 -1.01
C VAL A 16 -3.90 -3.30 -2.23
N GLU A 17 -4.94 -4.04 -2.54
CA GLU A 17 -5.96 -3.62 -3.49
C GLU A 17 -6.99 -2.74 -2.75
N CYS A 18 -7.17 -1.49 -3.22
CA CYS A 18 -7.90 -0.46 -2.47
C CYS A 18 -9.41 -0.75 -2.33
N ALA A 19 -10.06 -1.38 -3.31
CA ALA A 19 -11.51 -1.59 -3.28
C ALA A 19 -11.94 -2.74 -2.36
N THR A 20 -11.10 -3.79 -2.25
CA THR A 20 -11.40 -5.00 -1.45
C THR A 20 -10.60 -5.08 -0.16
N HIS A 21 -9.57 -4.25 -0.01
CA HIS A 21 -8.55 -4.34 1.04
C HIS A 21 -7.76 -5.65 1.02
N ALA A 22 -7.79 -6.39 -0.09
CA ALA A 22 -7.01 -7.63 -0.20
C ALA A 22 -5.52 -7.33 -0.20
N ILE A 23 -4.76 -8.00 0.65
CA ILE A 23 -3.30 -7.94 0.64
C ILE A 23 -2.80 -8.84 -0.49
N ILE A 24 -2.27 -8.24 -1.56
CA ILE A 24 -1.75 -8.94 -2.74
C ILE A 24 -0.36 -9.52 -2.45
N ALA A 25 0.46 -8.75 -1.74
CA ALA A 25 1.81 -9.14 -1.36
C ALA A 25 2.19 -8.49 -0.03
N ALA A 26 3.03 -9.18 0.73
CA ALA A 26 3.55 -8.69 2.00
C ALA A 26 5.03 -9.04 2.15
N ASN A 27 5.78 -8.20 2.84
CA ASN A 27 7.17 -8.47 3.22
C ASN A 27 7.46 -7.92 4.61
N MET A 28 8.44 -8.54 5.28
CA MET A 28 8.93 -8.14 6.59
C MET A 28 10.45 -8.00 6.56
N GLY A 29 10.94 -6.91 7.15
CA GLY A 29 12.35 -6.62 7.31
C GLY A 29 12.70 -6.25 8.75
N ALA A 30 13.99 -6.07 9.03
CA ALA A 30 14.44 -5.58 10.32
C ALA A 30 14.04 -4.11 10.52
N TYR A 31 13.86 -3.68 11.77
CA TYR A 31 13.48 -2.30 12.11
C TYR A 31 14.42 -1.23 11.50
N ARG A 32 15.70 -1.57 11.35
CA ARG A 32 16.73 -0.66 10.82
C ARG A 32 16.86 -0.69 9.30
N ASP A 33 16.16 -1.60 8.62
CA ASP A 33 16.17 -1.63 7.16
C ASP A 33 15.53 -0.34 6.62
N ALA A 34 15.99 0.12 5.47
CA ALA A 34 15.32 1.21 4.80
C ALA A 34 13.94 0.75 4.34
N GLU A 35 12.90 1.58 4.53
CA GLU A 35 11.52 1.28 4.13
C GLU A 35 11.44 0.75 2.69
N TRP A 36 12.17 1.40 1.78
CA TRP A 36 12.23 0.96 0.39
C TRP A 36 12.81 -0.46 0.22
N ALA A 37 13.81 -0.85 1.02
CA ALA A 37 14.38 -2.20 0.93
C ALA A 37 13.35 -3.27 1.31
N VAL A 38 12.46 -2.96 2.26
CA VAL A 38 11.36 -3.85 2.64
C VAL A 38 10.26 -3.86 1.58
N CYS A 39 9.97 -2.73 0.92
CA CYS A 39 8.94 -2.62 -0.12
C CYS A 39 9.38 -3.17 -1.48
N HIS A 40 10.69 -3.12 -1.79
CA HIS A 40 11.19 -3.48 -3.11
C HIS A 40 10.78 -4.88 -3.61
N PRO A 41 10.80 -5.96 -2.80
CA PRO A 41 10.33 -7.27 -3.24
C PRO A 41 8.86 -7.31 -3.67
N LEU A 42 8.01 -6.40 -3.15
CA LEU A 42 6.60 -6.34 -3.50
C LEU A 42 6.36 -5.89 -4.94
N LEU A 43 7.33 -5.20 -5.56
CA LEU A 43 7.24 -4.76 -6.95
C LEU A 43 7.06 -5.93 -7.92
N ALA A 44 7.54 -7.12 -7.59
CA ALA A 44 7.36 -8.32 -8.41
C ALA A 44 5.88 -8.73 -8.57
N SER A 45 5.00 -8.22 -7.72
CA SER A 45 3.55 -8.47 -7.79
C SER A 45 2.80 -7.40 -8.61
N LEU A 46 3.49 -6.35 -9.06
CA LEU A 46 2.90 -5.34 -9.94
C LEU A 46 2.95 -5.79 -11.40
N ASN A 47 1.95 -5.37 -12.18
CA ASN A 47 1.87 -5.64 -13.61
C ASN A 47 1.14 -4.51 -14.35
N HIS A 48 1.08 -4.60 -15.69
CA HIS A 48 0.54 -3.59 -16.59
C HIS A 48 -0.96 -3.29 -16.43
N THR A 49 -1.71 -4.11 -15.70
CA THR A 49 -3.14 -3.88 -15.44
C THR A 49 -3.38 -3.07 -14.17
N MET A 50 -2.32 -2.72 -13.44
CA MET A 50 -2.40 -2.07 -12.14
C MET A 50 -2.00 -0.60 -12.20
N LEU A 51 -2.62 0.22 -11.34
CA LEU A 51 -2.18 1.56 -10.98
C LEU A 51 -1.68 1.53 -9.53
N CYS A 52 -0.38 1.71 -9.36
CA CYS A 52 0.25 1.71 -8.05
C CYS A 52 0.23 3.11 -7.43
N LEU A 53 -0.41 3.23 -6.27
CA LEU A 53 -0.43 4.43 -5.45
C LEU A 53 0.69 4.34 -4.40
N ALA A 54 1.46 5.40 -4.21
CA ALA A 54 2.47 5.43 -3.15
C ALA A 54 2.63 6.83 -2.55
N ASP A 55 3.06 6.85 -1.30
CA ASP A 55 3.28 8.09 -0.55
C ASP A 55 4.61 8.75 -0.93
N ARG A 56 4.80 9.94 -0.39
CA ARG A 56 5.98 10.80 -0.58
C ARG A 56 7.30 10.10 -0.26
N GLY A 57 7.32 9.14 0.65
CA GLY A 57 8.51 8.36 1.00
C GLY A 57 9.13 7.60 -0.18
N PHE A 58 8.31 7.22 -1.17
CA PHE A 58 8.74 6.44 -2.34
C PHE A 58 9.22 7.29 -3.52
N ASN A 59 9.21 8.60 -3.43
CA ASN A 59 9.45 9.54 -4.53
C ASN A 59 10.95 9.67 -4.91
N GLY A 60 11.70 8.56 -4.98
CA GLY A 60 13.06 8.51 -5.49
C GLY A 60 13.11 8.19 -6.99
N TYR A 61 14.08 8.75 -7.73
CA TYR A 61 14.28 8.43 -9.15
C TYR A 61 14.44 6.92 -9.37
N GLU A 62 15.34 6.28 -8.61
CA GLU A 62 15.60 4.84 -8.71
C GLU A 62 14.36 4.00 -8.38
N HIS A 63 13.58 4.42 -7.39
CA HIS A 63 12.34 3.74 -6.99
C HIS A 63 11.29 3.83 -8.09
N TRP A 64 11.14 5.03 -8.67
CA TRP A 64 10.25 5.27 -9.80
C TRP A 64 10.60 4.39 -11.00
N CYS A 65 11.89 4.37 -11.40
CA CYS A 65 12.33 3.56 -12.53
C CYS A 65 12.08 2.07 -12.31
N ARG A 66 12.36 1.56 -11.11
CA ARG A 66 12.12 0.14 -10.78
C ARG A 66 10.65 -0.22 -10.79
N ALA A 67 9.80 0.62 -10.20
CA ALA A 67 8.36 0.39 -10.22
C ALA A 67 7.78 0.50 -11.63
N SER A 68 8.18 1.51 -12.41
CA SER A 68 7.75 1.68 -13.80
C SER A 68 8.18 0.51 -14.69
N ALA A 69 9.33 -0.12 -14.43
CA ALA A 69 9.82 -1.28 -15.18
C ALA A 69 8.93 -2.53 -15.03
N THR A 70 8.03 -2.58 -14.06
CA THR A 70 7.04 -3.66 -13.91
C THR A 70 5.92 -3.59 -14.95
N GLY A 71 5.80 -2.47 -15.65
CA GLY A 71 4.70 -2.16 -16.56
C GLY A 71 3.47 -1.56 -15.88
N ALA A 72 3.42 -1.53 -14.55
CA ALA A 72 2.33 -0.88 -13.82
C ALA A 72 2.34 0.63 -14.05
N GLN A 73 1.15 1.23 -14.08
CA GLN A 73 1.01 2.68 -14.02
C GLN A 73 1.28 3.16 -12.59
N LEU A 74 1.85 4.35 -12.45
CA LEU A 74 2.22 4.92 -11.16
C LEU A 74 1.47 6.23 -10.92
N LEU A 75 1.02 6.43 -9.69
CA LEU A 75 0.46 7.69 -9.20
C LEU A 75 0.98 7.94 -7.78
N TRP A 76 2.09 8.64 -7.68
CA TRP A 76 2.85 8.80 -6.43
C TRP A 76 2.88 10.24 -5.96
N ARG A 77 2.77 10.44 -4.65
CA ARG A 77 2.93 11.76 -4.06
C ARG A 77 4.39 12.21 -4.13
N CYS A 78 4.58 13.45 -4.54
CA CYS A 78 5.88 14.11 -4.63
C CYS A 78 5.99 15.22 -3.58
N ALA A 79 7.21 15.48 -3.10
CA ALA A 79 7.46 16.65 -2.27
C ALA A 79 7.21 17.95 -3.06
N SER A 80 6.52 18.90 -2.46
CA SER A 80 6.15 20.17 -3.12
C SER A 80 7.37 21.02 -3.50
N ASN A 81 8.49 20.87 -2.79
CA ASN A 81 9.74 21.58 -3.06
C ASN A 81 10.63 20.93 -4.13
N ARG A 82 10.22 19.77 -4.69
CA ARG A 82 10.98 19.14 -5.77
C ARG A 82 10.90 19.98 -7.04
N GLN A 83 12.05 20.34 -7.61
CA GLN A 83 12.11 21.07 -8.88
C GLN A 83 11.79 20.11 -10.04
N LEU A 84 10.72 20.43 -10.76
CA LEU A 84 10.23 19.71 -11.92
C LEU A 84 9.99 20.74 -13.03
N PRO A 85 10.81 20.77 -14.10
CA PRO A 85 10.65 21.75 -15.17
C PRO A 85 9.34 21.54 -15.90
N VAL A 86 8.62 22.61 -16.20
CA VAL A 86 7.41 22.57 -17.02
C VAL A 86 7.84 22.50 -18.49
N HIS A 87 7.59 21.36 -19.12
CA HIS A 87 7.86 21.18 -20.56
C HIS A 87 6.65 21.52 -21.40
N ARG A 88 5.44 21.17 -20.94
CA ARG A 88 4.16 21.47 -21.62
C ARG A 88 3.03 21.50 -20.59
N MET A 89 2.26 22.58 -20.60
CA MET A 89 0.99 22.64 -19.87
C MET A 89 -0.08 21.85 -20.62
N LEU A 90 -0.92 21.17 -19.87
CA LEU A 90 -2.06 20.40 -20.39
C LEU A 90 -3.37 21.13 -20.11
N SER A 91 -4.44 20.75 -20.82
CA SER A 91 -5.72 21.46 -20.77
C SER A 91 -6.42 21.38 -19.41
N ASP A 92 -6.11 20.36 -18.61
CA ASP A 92 -6.67 20.13 -17.26
C ASP A 92 -5.85 20.78 -16.13
N GLY A 93 -4.89 21.64 -16.47
CA GLY A 93 -4.05 22.34 -15.52
C GLY A 93 -2.83 21.55 -15.02
N SER A 94 -2.71 20.27 -15.38
CA SER A 94 -1.50 19.48 -15.13
C SER A 94 -0.40 19.80 -16.15
N PHE A 95 0.81 19.29 -15.98
CA PHE A 95 1.88 19.54 -16.94
C PHE A 95 2.81 18.34 -17.12
N LEU A 96 3.42 18.26 -18.28
CA LEU A 96 4.48 17.30 -18.57
C LEU A 96 5.83 17.80 -18.07
N SER A 97 6.58 16.90 -17.47
CA SER A 97 7.90 17.15 -16.89
C SER A 97 8.81 15.94 -17.10
N VAL A 98 10.02 16.05 -16.59
CA VAL A 98 10.99 14.95 -16.55
C VAL A 98 11.51 14.75 -15.13
N LEU A 99 11.62 13.49 -14.76
CA LEU A 99 12.26 13.04 -13.55
C LEU A 99 13.72 12.69 -13.88
N GLN A 100 14.66 13.32 -13.18
CA GLN A 100 16.10 13.10 -13.40
C GLN A 100 16.74 12.53 -12.13
N PRO A 101 17.83 11.75 -12.27
CA PRO A 101 18.61 11.31 -11.12
C PRO A 101 19.22 12.51 -10.42
N SER A 102 19.01 12.59 -9.09
CA SER A 102 19.53 13.70 -8.28
C SER A 102 21.01 13.54 -7.91
N LYS A 103 21.54 12.32 -7.91
CA LYS A 103 22.89 11.95 -7.50
C LYS A 103 23.46 10.84 -8.40
N GLY A 104 24.79 10.67 -8.37
CA GLY A 104 25.47 9.60 -9.05
C GLY A 104 25.87 9.90 -10.51
N PRO A 105 26.52 8.93 -11.19
CA PRO A 105 27.08 9.14 -12.54
C PRO A 105 26.02 9.47 -13.60
N ARG A 106 24.78 8.98 -13.44
CA ARG A 106 23.68 9.26 -14.37
C ARG A 106 23.09 10.66 -14.25
N ARG A 107 23.51 11.47 -13.27
CA ARG A 107 23.00 12.85 -13.09
C ARG A 107 23.17 13.74 -14.33
N LYS A 108 24.26 13.54 -15.07
CA LYS A 108 24.60 14.30 -16.29
C LYS A 108 24.06 13.66 -17.57
N ASP A 109 23.53 12.45 -17.49
CA ASP A 109 22.99 11.74 -18.63
C ASP A 109 21.57 12.22 -18.93
N LYS A 110 21.42 12.96 -20.03
CA LYS A 110 20.11 13.44 -20.50
C LYS A 110 19.18 12.29 -20.92
N HIS A 111 19.73 11.14 -21.32
CA HIS A 111 18.98 9.94 -21.70
C HIS A 111 18.40 9.20 -20.48
N ALA A 112 18.90 9.48 -19.28
CA ALA A 112 18.33 8.94 -18.04
C ALA A 112 17.05 9.69 -17.60
N ALA A 113 16.65 10.76 -18.27
CA ALA A 113 15.43 11.51 -17.94
C ALA A 113 14.19 10.69 -18.29
N VAL A 114 13.28 10.51 -17.31
CA VAL A 114 12.03 9.79 -17.47
C VAL A 114 10.89 10.80 -17.54
N ARG A 115 10.05 10.71 -18.56
CA ARG A 115 8.87 11.57 -18.70
C ARG A 115 7.84 11.23 -17.61
N VAL A 116 7.30 12.26 -17.01
CA VAL A 116 6.24 12.18 -16.01
C VAL A 116 5.21 13.28 -16.24
N ARG A 117 3.99 13.06 -15.83
CA ARG A 117 2.98 14.11 -15.70
C ARG A 117 2.86 14.52 -14.25
N VAL A 118 2.74 15.82 -14.02
CA VAL A 118 2.65 16.42 -12.70
C VAL A 118 1.25 17.01 -12.53
N ILE A 119 0.59 16.64 -11.45
CA ILE A 119 -0.72 17.14 -11.05
C ILE A 119 -0.54 17.90 -9.75
N GLU A 120 -0.93 19.18 -9.72
CA GLU A 120 -0.90 20.01 -8.53
C GLU A 120 -2.32 20.40 -8.12
N TYR A 121 -2.66 20.20 -6.87
CA TYR A 121 -3.95 20.57 -6.32
C TYR A 121 -3.81 21.00 -4.84
N ALA A 122 -4.82 21.67 -4.35
CA ALA A 122 -4.90 22.09 -2.96
C ALA A 122 -6.13 21.48 -2.30
N LEU A 123 -5.97 21.03 -1.07
CA LEU A 123 -7.07 20.53 -0.23
C LEU A 123 -7.01 21.26 1.11
N PRO A 124 -8.17 21.67 1.66
CA PRO A 124 -8.23 22.16 3.03
C PRO A 124 -7.92 20.99 3.99
N ASP A 125 -7.10 21.27 4.99
CA ASP A 125 -6.94 20.39 6.15
C ASP A 125 -8.10 20.55 7.13
N ALA A 126 -8.07 19.83 8.26
CA ALA A 126 -9.12 19.90 9.29
C ALA A 126 -9.28 21.31 9.90
N GLU A 127 -8.28 22.18 9.77
CA GLU A 127 -8.24 23.54 10.28
C GLU A 127 -8.59 24.57 9.18
N GLY A 128 -8.91 24.10 7.96
CA GLY A 128 -9.25 24.94 6.82
C GLY A 128 -8.05 25.53 6.08
N THR A 129 -6.81 25.17 6.46
CA THR A 129 -5.59 25.60 5.76
C THR A 129 -5.39 24.80 4.48
N LEU A 130 -5.16 25.50 3.35
CA LEU A 130 -4.97 24.83 2.06
C LEU A 130 -3.58 24.15 1.98
N GLY A 131 -3.58 22.84 2.15
CA GLY A 131 -2.41 22.00 1.91
C GLY A 131 -2.19 21.79 0.42
N ARG A 132 -0.98 22.08 -0.07
CA ARG A 132 -0.61 21.80 -1.47
C ARG A 132 -0.14 20.37 -1.65
N TYR A 133 -0.73 19.70 -2.61
CA TYR A 133 -0.40 18.33 -3.01
C TYR A 133 0.16 18.32 -4.41
N ARG A 134 1.16 17.48 -4.63
CA ARG A 134 1.75 17.25 -5.94
C ARG A 134 1.88 15.77 -6.18
N LEU A 135 1.30 15.29 -7.29
CA LEU A 135 1.39 13.91 -7.73
C LEU A 135 2.24 13.82 -9.00
N LEU A 136 2.97 12.73 -9.11
CA LEU A 136 3.64 12.27 -10.32
C LEU A 136 2.92 11.05 -10.85
N THR A 137 2.71 10.99 -12.17
CA THR A 137 2.08 9.84 -12.80
C THR A 137 2.76 9.47 -14.12
N THR A 138 2.70 8.18 -14.48
CA THR A 138 3.05 7.66 -15.80
C THR A 138 1.93 7.83 -16.82
N LEU A 139 0.70 8.17 -16.38
CA LEU A 139 -0.46 8.45 -17.21
C LEU A 139 -0.34 9.85 -17.82
N LEU A 140 0.27 9.95 -19.01
CA LEU A 140 0.67 11.21 -19.62
C LEU A 140 -0.48 11.93 -20.36
N ASP A 141 -1.53 11.21 -20.74
CA ASP A 141 -2.66 11.72 -21.50
C ASP A 141 -3.77 12.19 -20.55
N GLU A 142 -4.06 13.49 -20.59
CA GLU A 142 -5.08 14.12 -19.75
C GLU A 142 -6.52 13.78 -20.14
N GLN A 143 -6.75 13.34 -21.35
CA GLN A 143 -8.09 12.95 -21.80
C GLN A 143 -8.47 11.56 -21.31
N HIS A 144 -7.51 10.63 -21.27
CA HIS A 144 -7.71 9.29 -20.74
C HIS A 144 -7.63 9.20 -19.21
N ALA A 145 -6.96 10.15 -18.58
CA ALA A 145 -6.77 10.17 -17.13
C ALA A 145 -6.81 11.63 -16.60
N PRO A 146 -7.99 12.25 -16.46
CA PRO A 146 -8.15 13.62 -16.01
C PRO A 146 -7.51 13.89 -14.64
N ALA A 147 -6.89 15.05 -14.45
CA ALA A 147 -6.16 15.38 -13.22
C ALA A 147 -7.02 15.31 -11.96
N LEU A 148 -8.29 15.74 -12.03
CA LEU A 148 -9.21 15.69 -10.90
C LEU A 148 -9.58 14.27 -10.51
N GLU A 149 -9.75 13.37 -11.49
CA GLU A 149 -10.03 11.95 -11.22
C GLU A 149 -8.82 11.27 -10.57
N LEU A 150 -7.61 11.54 -11.07
CA LEU A 150 -6.39 11.01 -10.47
C LEU A 150 -6.15 11.58 -9.05
N ALA A 151 -6.45 12.85 -8.81
CA ALA A 151 -6.38 13.44 -7.48
C ALA A 151 -7.38 12.78 -6.52
N ALA A 152 -8.63 12.57 -6.95
CA ALA A 152 -9.63 11.84 -6.17
C ALA A 152 -9.21 10.40 -5.90
N LEU A 153 -8.74 9.68 -6.94
CA LEU A 153 -8.28 8.30 -6.79
C LEU A 153 -7.07 8.18 -5.86
N TYR A 154 -6.17 9.15 -5.83
CA TYR A 154 -5.04 9.13 -4.93
C TYR A 154 -5.45 9.10 -3.45
N HIS A 155 -6.63 9.60 -3.09
CA HIS A 155 -7.13 9.52 -1.72
C HIS A 155 -7.45 8.08 -1.28
N GLU A 156 -7.76 7.17 -2.20
CA GLU A 156 -7.93 5.74 -1.90
C GLU A 156 -6.64 5.10 -1.32
N ARG A 157 -5.48 5.75 -1.44
CA ARG A 157 -4.24 5.30 -0.79
C ARG A 157 -4.39 5.17 0.74
N TRP A 158 -5.28 5.93 1.37
CA TRP A 158 -5.53 5.84 2.80
C TRP A 158 -6.11 4.49 3.24
N GLU A 159 -6.68 3.71 2.30
CA GLU A 159 -7.20 2.38 2.58
C GLU A 159 -6.12 1.41 3.10
N VAL A 160 -4.84 1.65 2.79
CA VAL A 160 -3.73 0.87 3.37
C VAL A 160 -3.63 1.03 4.89
N GLU A 161 -4.00 2.19 5.42
CA GLU A 161 -4.01 2.44 6.88
C GLU A 161 -5.13 1.64 7.55
N SER A 162 -6.29 1.55 6.91
CA SER A 162 -7.39 0.69 7.35
C SER A 162 -6.97 -0.78 7.39
N VAL A 163 -6.25 -1.27 6.38
CA VAL A 163 -5.72 -2.65 6.35
C VAL A 163 -4.72 -2.88 7.49
N PHE A 164 -3.86 -1.92 7.78
CA PHE A 164 -2.95 -2.04 8.93
C PHE A 164 -3.67 -2.03 10.27
N ASP A 165 -4.75 -1.27 10.41
CA ASP A 165 -5.58 -1.30 11.61
C ASP A 165 -6.30 -2.65 11.75
N GLU A 166 -6.85 -3.20 10.67
CA GLU A 166 -7.43 -4.54 10.65
C GLU A 166 -6.45 -5.62 11.11
N LEU A 167 -5.22 -5.59 10.57
CA LEU A 167 -4.16 -6.53 10.96
C LEU A 167 -3.77 -6.37 12.43
N LYS A 168 -3.46 -5.15 12.86
CA LYS A 168 -2.85 -4.87 14.17
C LYS A 168 -3.86 -4.86 15.30
N THR A 169 -5.08 -4.33 15.05
CA THR A 169 -6.07 -4.09 16.10
C THR A 169 -7.13 -5.18 16.15
N HIS A 170 -7.67 -5.56 15.00
CA HIS A 170 -8.85 -6.42 14.94
C HIS A 170 -8.53 -7.91 14.87
N LEU A 171 -7.53 -8.32 14.14
CA LEU A 171 -7.09 -9.71 14.12
C LEU A 171 -6.32 -10.09 15.38
N HIS A 172 -5.47 -9.21 15.88
CA HIS A 172 -4.52 -9.52 16.95
C HIS A 172 -5.09 -9.35 18.38
N GLN A 173 -6.36 -9.06 18.56
CA GLN A 173 -7.04 -8.99 19.88
C GLN A 173 -6.31 -8.12 20.91
N ARG A 174 -5.94 -6.89 20.55
CA ARG A 174 -5.23 -5.92 21.43
C ARG A 174 -3.81 -6.33 21.86
N ARG A 175 -3.28 -7.44 21.39
CA ARG A 175 -1.88 -7.81 21.67
C ARG A 175 -0.99 -7.08 20.68
N ARG A 176 -0.17 -6.16 21.17
CA ARG A 176 0.72 -5.34 20.32
C ARG A 176 2.05 -6.03 19.99
N VAL A 177 2.27 -7.25 20.47
CA VAL A 177 3.57 -7.94 20.39
C VAL A 177 3.36 -9.33 19.81
N LEU A 178 4.19 -9.69 18.81
CA LEU A 178 4.29 -11.04 18.29
C LEU A 178 4.76 -11.97 19.41
N ARG A 179 4.21 -13.17 19.50
CA ARG A 179 4.53 -14.14 20.53
C ARG A 179 5.86 -14.85 20.28
N SER A 180 6.20 -14.97 19.03
CA SER A 180 7.37 -15.68 18.56
C SER A 180 8.66 -14.99 18.97
N LYS A 181 9.69 -15.78 19.33
CA LYS A 181 10.96 -15.29 19.86
C LYS A 181 12.12 -15.41 18.88
N THR A 182 11.98 -16.19 17.81
CA THR A 182 13.00 -16.34 16.78
C THR A 182 12.58 -15.66 15.49
N PRO A 183 13.51 -15.16 14.67
CA PRO A 183 13.17 -14.45 13.43
C PRO A 183 12.26 -15.26 12.48
N ASP A 184 12.50 -16.56 12.34
CA ASP A 184 11.71 -17.41 11.44
C ASP A 184 10.29 -17.61 11.95
N LEU A 185 10.11 -17.83 13.26
CA LEU A 185 8.79 -17.94 13.86
C LEU A 185 8.05 -16.60 13.84
N VAL A 186 8.76 -15.47 13.99
CA VAL A 186 8.15 -14.13 13.82
C VAL A 186 7.63 -13.92 12.40
N ARG A 187 8.40 -14.33 11.38
CA ARG A 187 7.96 -14.31 9.98
C ARG A 187 6.76 -15.21 9.77
N GLN A 188 6.78 -16.42 10.28
CA GLN A 188 5.68 -17.37 10.18
C GLN A 188 4.40 -16.79 10.81
N GLU A 189 4.50 -16.19 12.00
CA GLU A 189 3.37 -15.55 12.68
C GLU A 189 2.83 -14.38 11.87
N PHE A 190 3.69 -13.52 11.31
CA PHE A 190 3.30 -12.41 10.46
C PHE A 190 2.56 -12.89 9.20
N TYR A 191 3.10 -13.85 8.47
CA TYR A 191 2.43 -14.39 7.29
C TYR A 191 1.14 -15.15 7.62
N GLY A 192 1.06 -15.77 8.80
CA GLY A 192 -0.19 -16.33 9.32
C GLY A 192 -1.28 -15.28 9.47
N TRP A 193 -0.94 -14.07 9.92
CA TRP A 193 -1.90 -12.96 9.98
C TRP A 193 -2.30 -12.43 8.62
N VAL A 194 -1.34 -12.27 7.71
CA VAL A 194 -1.61 -11.85 6.33
C VAL A 194 -2.56 -12.83 5.65
N LEU A 195 -2.33 -14.14 5.78
CA LEU A 195 -3.20 -15.18 5.23
C LEU A 195 -4.60 -15.17 5.88
N THR A 196 -4.68 -14.98 7.20
CA THR A 196 -5.97 -14.88 7.90
C THR A 196 -6.74 -13.65 7.45
N HIS A 197 -6.07 -12.50 7.31
CA HIS A 197 -6.68 -11.29 6.78
C HIS A 197 -7.23 -11.50 5.37
N TYR A 198 -6.40 -12.09 4.50
CA TYR A 198 -6.80 -12.41 3.13
C TYR A 198 -8.03 -13.32 3.09
N ALA A 199 -8.05 -14.39 3.89
CA ALA A 199 -9.17 -15.31 3.96
C ALA A 199 -10.48 -14.63 4.41
N VAL A 200 -10.42 -13.74 5.42
CA VAL A 200 -11.57 -12.95 5.86
C VAL A 200 -12.04 -12.02 4.75
N ARG A 201 -11.13 -11.30 4.10
CA ARG A 201 -11.47 -10.37 3.01
C ARG A 201 -12.03 -11.12 1.80
N TRP A 202 -11.50 -12.29 1.49
CA TRP A 202 -12.02 -13.14 0.42
C TRP A 202 -13.47 -13.59 0.70
N LEU A 203 -13.78 -14.03 1.92
CA LEU A 203 -15.15 -14.37 2.33
C LEU A 203 -16.08 -13.17 2.24
N MET A 204 -15.63 -11.99 2.70
CA MET A 204 -16.41 -10.74 2.58
C MET A 204 -16.66 -10.38 1.12
N HIS A 205 -15.67 -10.52 0.25
CA HIS A 205 -15.82 -10.26 -1.18
C HIS A 205 -16.83 -11.22 -1.83
N THR A 206 -16.73 -12.51 -1.50
CA THR A 206 -17.68 -13.53 -1.99
C THR A 206 -19.11 -13.19 -1.58
N ALA A 207 -19.35 -12.91 -0.30
CA ALA A 207 -20.66 -12.51 0.21
C ALA A 207 -21.16 -11.21 -0.44
N ALA A 208 -20.28 -10.21 -0.59
CA ALA A 208 -20.63 -8.94 -1.23
C ALA A 208 -21.05 -9.14 -2.70
N THR A 209 -20.35 -10.03 -3.42
CA THR A 209 -20.67 -10.37 -4.82
C THR A 209 -22.02 -11.08 -4.92
N GLU A 210 -22.28 -12.05 -4.06
CA GLU A 210 -23.56 -12.78 -4.01
C GLU A 210 -24.74 -11.84 -3.73
N HIS A 211 -24.54 -10.84 -2.86
CA HIS A 211 -25.57 -9.87 -2.48
C HIS A 211 -25.55 -8.57 -3.30
N GLN A 212 -24.66 -8.47 -4.30
CA GLN A 212 -24.50 -7.30 -5.18
C GLN A 212 -24.30 -5.97 -4.42
N VAL A 213 -23.50 -6.01 -3.33
CA VAL A 213 -23.11 -4.82 -2.55
C VAL A 213 -21.61 -4.59 -2.65
N PRO A 214 -21.13 -3.34 -2.54
CA PRO A 214 -19.70 -3.07 -2.53
C PRO A 214 -19.00 -3.75 -1.34
N PRO A 215 -17.87 -4.46 -1.51
CA PRO A 215 -17.18 -5.18 -0.42
C PRO A 215 -16.83 -4.29 0.78
N ARG A 216 -16.50 -3.02 0.55
CA ARG A 216 -16.17 -2.04 1.60
C ARG A 216 -17.35 -1.63 2.48
N THR A 217 -18.59 -1.96 2.12
CA THR A 217 -19.76 -1.72 2.98
C THR A 217 -19.89 -2.75 4.10
N LEU A 218 -19.17 -3.87 3.99
CA LEU A 218 -19.17 -4.92 5.01
C LEU A 218 -18.14 -4.60 6.10
N SER A 219 -18.55 -4.73 7.37
CA SER A 219 -17.68 -4.50 8.52
C SER A 219 -16.70 -5.67 8.70
N PHE A 220 -15.39 -5.41 8.58
CA PHE A 220 -14.34 -6.40 8.85
C PHE A 220 -14.45 -6.97 10.27
N VAL A 221 -14.65 -6.09 11.26
CA VAL A 221 -14.76 -6.48 12.67
C VAL A 221 -15.94 -7.43 12.91
N ALA A 222 -17.10 -7.12 12.34
CA ALA A 222 -18.29 -7.97 12.47
C ALA A 222 -18.06 -9.34 11.84
N ASN A 223 -17.42 -9.40 10.66
CA ASN A 223 -17.09 -10.67 10.00
C ASN A 223 -16.10 -11.51 10.82
N VAL A 224 -15.05 -10.91 11.36
CA VAL A 224 -14.13 -11.61 12.27
C VAL A 224 -14.84 -12.17 13.49
N GLN A 225 -15.79 -11.42 14.08
CA GLN A 225 -16.57 -11.90 15.21
C GLN A 225 -17.52 -13.06 14.84
N LEU A 226 -18.16 -13.00 13.68
CA LEU A 226 -19.01 -14.09 13.17
C LEU A 226 -18.19 -15.36 12.95
N LEU A 227 -17.04 -15.26 12.29
CA LEU A 227 -16.13 -16.39 12.07
C LEU A 227 -15.66 -17.02 13.38
N ARG A 228 -15.30 -16.20 14.38
CA ARG A 228 -14.91 -16.71 15.71
C ARG A 228 -16.04 -17.45 16.43
N ARG A 229 -17.29 -17.00 16.28
CA ARG A 229 -18.46 -17.67 16.86
C ARG A 229 -18.79 -18.98 16.13
N ALA A 230 -18.61 -19.02 14.81
CA ALA A 230 -18.89 -20.19 14.00
C ALA A 230 -17.82 -21.29 14.15
N GLN A 231 -16.58 -20.93 14.47
CA GLN A 231 -15.45 -21.86 14.57
C GLN A 231 -15.67 -23.05 15.53
N PRO A 232 -16.21 -22.89 16.75
CA PRO A 232 -16.51 -24.02 17.64
C PRO A 232 -17.54 -24.98 17.09
N GLN A 233 -18.44 -24.52 16.21
CA GLN A 233 -19.54 -25.31 15.63
C GLN A 233 -19.08 -26.16 14.43
N SER A 234 -17.98 -25.76 13.79
CA SER A 234 -17.48 -26.45 12.58
C SER A 234 -16.74 -27.74 12.88
N GLY A 235 -16.37 -28.03 14.13
CA GLY A 235 -15.59 -29.21 14.50
C GLY A 235 -14.20 -29.31 13.88
N ALA A 236 -13.79 -28.28 13.12
CA ALA A 236 -12.62 -28.33 12.24
C ALA A 236 -11.30 -28.03 12.95
N PHE A 237 -11.30 -27.49 14.19
CA PHE A 237 -10.06 -27.16 14.88
C PHE A 237 -10.24 -27.06 16.42
N PRO A 238 -9.27 -27.54 17.21
CA PRO A 238 -8.03 -28.20 16.79
C PRO A 238 -8.28 -29.64 16.32
N PRO A 239 -7.41 -30.18 15.46
CA PRO A 239 -7.44 -31.62 15.18
C PRO A 239 -7.33 -32.34 16.53
N SER A 240 -8.28 -33.22 16.81
CA SER A 240 -8.29 -33.97 18.06
C SER A 240 -6.95 -34.68 18.24
N ALA A 241 -6.28 -34.43 19.38
CA ALA A 241 -5.05 -35.10 19.77
C ALA A 241 -5.33 -36.55 20.21
N SER A 242 -6.12 -37.28 19.45
CA SER A 242 -6.44 -38.69 19.67
C SER A 242 -6.17 -39.48 18.39
N ALA A 243 -4.89 -39.64 18.05
CA ALA A 243 -4.47 -40.84 17.40
C ALA A 243 -4.19 -41.87 18.53
N PRO A 244 -4.91 -42.99 18.61
CA PRO A 244 -4.52 -44.05 19.51
C PRO A 244 -3.20 -44.67 19.03
N ALA A 245 -2.39 -45.11 20.00
CA ALA A 245 -1.13 -45.80 19.85
C ALA A 245 -1.26 -47.07 18.99
#